data_2c8793bb1bff580c613fa3c684e2638d
#
_entry.id   2c8793bb1bff580c613fa3c684e2638d
#
_cell.length_a   1.000
_cell.length_b   1.000
_cell.length_c   1.000
_cell.angle_alpha   90.00
_cell.angle_beta   90.00
_cell.angle_gamma   90.00
#
_symmetry.space_group_name_H-M   'P 1'
#
loop_
_entity.id
_entity.type
_entity.pdbx_description
1 polymer ?
#
loop_
_entity_poly.entity_id
_entity_poly.type
_entity_poly.pdbx_seq_one_letter_code
_entity_poly.pdbx_strand_id
1 'polypeptide(L)'
;QRRRQRQMCIRDSTKIVQKFKNRKFHITPFVSDCGLSYGAAAFGASLWHDVKVPSNLAFLGRRYLTPLEIREENLDLKKVAQYLEDGKIVAWYRGRSEFGPRALGNRSILMSPKYKENKDILNEKVKHREEWRPFAGVILKDHLQDYFEEGIESPYMLYSQTVKEDKRDKIPAITHVDNTCRIQTVESGFLSLLLEEYYKISGVPVLLNTSFNDNGKPIVETPQDAIDSFLNMNIDYLVMNNTIIGKN
;
A
#
# COMPACT_ATOMS: atom_id res chain seq x y z
N GLN A 1 12.90 18.42 3.77
CA GLN A 1 14.11 17.71 3.30
C GLN A 1 13.98 16.19 3.35
N ARG A 2 13.50 15.57 4.45
CA ARG A 2 13.37 14.10 4.60
C ARG A 2 12.42 13.45 3.59
N ARG A 3 11.35 14.12 3.15
CA ARG A 3 10.41 13.59 2.13
C ARG A 3 11.01 13.57 0.71
N ARG A 4 11.83 14.55 0.35
CA ARG A 4 12.53 14.58 -0.95
C ARG A 4 13.55 13.45 -1.06
N GLN A 5 14.31 13.15 0.00
CA GLN A 5 15.25 12.03 0.04
C GLN A 5 14.54 10.67 -0.20
N ARG A 6 13.37 10.43 0.40
CA ARG A 6 12.62 9.16 0.21
C ARG A 6 12.16 8.96 -1.23
N GLN A 7 11.75 10.03 -1.91
CA GLN A 7 11.35 9.97 -3.32
C GLN A 7 12.56 9.80 -4.25
N MET A 8 13.68 10.43 -3.94
CA MET A 8 14.96 10.23 -4.63
C MET A 8 15.42 8.77 -4.50
N CYS A 9 15.41 8.18 -3.31
CA CYS A 9 15.83 6.79 -3.10
C CYS A 9 15.04 5.78 -3.95
N ILE A 10 13.73 5.98 -4.15
CA ILE A 10 12.91 5.10 -5.00
C ILE A 10 13.34 5.21 -6.47
N ARG A 11 13.52 6.42 -6.98
CA ARG A 11 14.00 6.65 -8.36
C ARG A 11 15.42 6.15 -8.56
N ASP A 12 16.30 6.39 -7.61
CA ASP A 12 17.70 5.93 -7.66
C ASP A 12 17.79 4.41 -7.60
N SER A 13 17.01 3.77 -6.72
CA SER A 13 16.90 2.31 -6.66
C SER A 13 16.44 1.72 -8.00
N THR A 14 15.40 2.30 -8.61
CA THR A 14 14.91 1.88 -9.92
C THR A 14 16.01 2.01 -10.99
N LYS A 15 16.69 3.15 -11.06
CA LYS A 15 17.77 3.38 -12.03
C LYS A 15 18.94 2.43 -11.84
N ILE A 16 19.31 2.12 -10.59
CA ILE A 16 20.38 1.17 -10.27
C ILE A 16 20.01 -0.23 -10.77
N VAL A 17 18.81 -0.70 -10.44
CA VAL A 17 18.34 -2.03 -10.88
C VAL A 17 18.25 -2.11 -12.40
N GLN A 18 17.74 -1.07 -13.06
CA GLN A 18 17.68 -0.99 -14.52
C GLN A 18 19.09 -1.03 -15.17
N LYS A 19 20.06 -0.32 -14.56
CA LYS A 19 21.43 -0.26 -15.09
C LYS A 19 22.19 -1.57 -14.93
N PHE A 20 21.92 -2.33 -13.88
CA PHE A 20 22.66 -3.54 -13.52
C PHE A 20 21.77 -4.78 -13.55
N LYS A 21 21.08 -5.01 -14.68
CA LYS A 21 20.08 -6.09 -14.87
C LYS A 21 20.58 -7.51 -14.48
N ASN A 22 21.90 -7.75 -14.56
CA ASN A 22 22.52 -9.07 -14.25
C ASN A 22 22.94 -9.20 -12.76
N ARG A 23 22.57 -8.25 -11.90
CA ARG A 23 22.88 -8.28 -10.47
C ARG A 23 21.62 -8.48 -9.65
N LYS A 24 21.73 -9.27 -8.58
CA LYS A 24 20.66 -9.36 -7.57
C LYS A 24 20.79 -8.17 -6.61
N PHE A 25 19.70 -7.46 -6.41
CA PHE A 25 19.59 -6.38 -5.45
C PHE A 25 18.71 -6.80 -4.30
N HIS A 26 19.12 -6.49 -3.11
CA HIS A 26 18.29 -6.61 -1.91
C HIS A 26 18.09 -5.23 -1.31
N ILE A 27 16.86 -4.77 -1.32
CA ILE A 27 16.46 -3.51 -0.69
C ILE A 27 15.45 -3.86 0.39
N THR A 28 15.77 -3.51 1.63
CA THR A 28 14.92 -3.81 2.79
C THR A 28 13.67 -2.92 2.80
N PRO A 29 12.55 -3.36 3.40
CA PRO A 29 11.35 -2.52 3.53
C PRO A 29 11.57 -1.27 4.38
N PHE A 30 12.61 -1.24 5.21
CA PHE A 30 12.94 -0.12 6.12
C PHE A 30 14.12 0.71 5.64
N VAL A 31 14.05 1.19 4.41
CA VAL A 31 15.07 2.04 3.81
C VAL A 31 15.10 3.42 4.47
N SER A 32 15.63 3.56 5.62
CA SER A 32 15.96 4.78 6.37
C SER A 32 16.33 4.41 7.80
N ASP A 33 16.43 5.39 8.68
CA ASP A 33 16.70 5.20 10.12
C ASP A 33 15.70 4.26 10.82
N CYS A 34 14.52 4.03 10.25
CA CYS A 34 13.53 3.12 10.84
C CYS A 34 13.99 1.66 10.91
N GLY A 35 14.96 1.25 10.12
CA GLY A 35 15.54 -0.09 10.14
C GLY A 35 16.69 -0.28 11.16
N LEU A 36 17.22 0.80 11.71
CA LEU A 36 18.40 0.73 12.59
C LEU A 36 18.16 -0.08 13.86
N SER A 37 17.00 0.06 14.49
CA SER A 37 16.65 -0.68 15.70
C SER A 37 16.60 -2.19 15.47
N TYR A 38 15.97 -2.59 14.36
CA TYR A 38 15.94 -4.01 13.97
C TYR A 38 17.33 -4.52 13.59
N GLY A 39 18.08 -3.76 12.79
CA GLY A 39 19.43 -4.12 12.38
C GLY A 39 20.39 -4.27 13.58
N ALA A 40 20.34 -3.35 14.52
CA ALA A 40 21.15 -3.42 15.73
C ALA A 40 20.77 -4.61 16.60
N ALA A 41 19.48 -4.90 16.79
CA ALA A 41 19.02 -6.05 17.56
C ALA A 41 19.41 -7.36 16.87
N ALA A 42 19.24 -7.48 15.56
CA ALA A 42 19.62 -8.67 14.79
C ALA A 42 21.15 -8.90 14.82
N PHE A 43 21.93 -7.82 14.66
CA PHE A 43 23.38 -7.90 14.76
C PHE A 43 23.81 -8.31 16.17
N GLY A 44 23.31 -7.66 17.21
CA GLY A 44 23.62 -8.03 18.60
C GLY A 44 23.29 -9.48 18.91
N ALA A 45 22.12 -9.97 18.48
CA ALA A 45 21.72 -11.37 18.65
C ALA A 45 22.63 -12.34 17.87
N SER A 46 23.10 -11.96 16.67
CA SER A 46 23.97 -12.81 15.84
C SER A 46 25.35 -13.08 16.46
N LEU A 47 25.77 -12.28 17.42
CA LEU A 47 27.04 -12.52 18.16
C LEU A 47 26.94 -13.73 19.12
N TRP A 48 25.74 -14.17 19.44
CA TRP A 48 25.49 -15.21 20.45
C TRP A 48 24.66 -16.38 19.91
N HIS A 49 23.89 -16.18 18.85
CA HIS A 49 22.94 -17.13 18.28
C HIS A 49 22.86 -17.05 16.78
N ASP A 50 22.47 -18.14 16.14
CA ASP A 50 22.05 -18.12 14.72
C ASP A 50 20.75 -17.34 14.56
N VAL A 51 20.82 -16.16 13.97
CA VAL A 51 19.65 -15.31 13.74
C VAL A 51 18.95 -15.70 12.44
N LYS A 52 17.73 -16.21 12.56
CA LYS A 52 16.87 -16.43 11.39
C LYS A 52 16.13 -15.12 11.09
N VAL A 53 16.40 -14.54 9.92
CA VAL A 53 15.67 -13.37 9.42
C VAL A 53 14.25 -13.80 9.03
N PRO A 54 13.18 -13.17 9.57
CA PRO A 54 11.82 -13.48 9.17
C PRO A 54 11.61 -13.26 7.67
N SER A 55 10.87 -14.16 7.01
CA SER A 55 10.53 -14.01 5.59
C SER A 55 9.67 -12.77 5.31
N ASN A 56 8.93 -12.29 6.30
CA ASN A 56 8.01 -11.16 6.19
C ASN A 56 8.43 -9.99 7.07
N LEU A 57 9.54 -9.36 6.74
CA LEU A 57 10.10 -8.22 7.48
C LEU A 57 9.18 -6.98 7.51
N ALA A 58 8.29 -6.85 6.52
CA ALA A 58 7.45 -5.66 6.42
C ALA A 58 6.34 -5.60 7.49
N PHE A 59 5.92 -6.74 8.05
CA PHE A 59 4.78 -6.83 8.96
C PHE A 59 5.21 -7.29 10.37
N LEU A 60 6.14 -6.58 10.96
CA LEU A 60 6.67 -6.87 12.31
C LEU A 60 5.92 -6.11 13.43
N GLY A 61 5.02 -5.19 13.08
CA GLY A 61 4.22 -4.44 14.05
C GLY A 61 3.24 -5.31 14.83
N ARG A 62 2.45 -4.71 15.68
CA ARG A 62 1.49 -5.44 16.54
C ARG A 62 0.29 -5.90 15.73
N ARG A 63 -0.31 -7.01 16.18
CA ARG A 63 -1.64 -7.46 15.77
C ARG A 63 -2.62 -7.10 16.87
N TYR A 64 -3.72 -6.45 16.47
CA TYR A 64 -4.80 -6.09 17.38
C TYR A 64 -6.05 -6.89 17.04
N LEU A 65 -6.83 -7.21 18.06
CA LEU A 65 -8.16 -7.79 17.93
C LEU A 65 -9.15 -6.66 17.57
N THR A 66 -10.26 -7.05 16.95
CA THR A 66 -11.41 -6.14 16.78
C THR A 66 -11.97 -5.79 18.17
N PRO A 67 -12.29 -4.51 18.44
CA PRO A 67 -12.96 -4.12 19.68
C PRO A 67 -14.25 -4.91 19.89
N LEU A 68 -14.56 -5.26 21.14
CA LEU A 68 -15.72 -6.09 21.49
C LEU A 68 -17.06 -5.46 21.11
N GLU A 69 -17.10 -4.14 21.00
CA GLU A 69 -18.28 -3.35 20.61
C GLU A 69 -18.58 -3.48 19.13
N ILE A 70 -17.63 -3.95 18.32
CA ILE A 70 -17.78 -4.18 16.88
C ILE A 70 -18.07 -5.66 16.67
N ARG A 71 -19.31 -5.96 16.23
CA ARG A 71 -19.68 -7.32 15.88
C ARG A 71 -18.85 -7.82 14.71
N GLU A 72 -18.09 -8.88 14.92
CA GLU A 72 -17.37 -9.55 13.85
C GLU A 72 -18.34 -10.26 12.90
N GLU A 73 -18.14 -10.05 11.60
CA GLU A 73 -18.90 -10.67 10.52
C GLU A 73 -17.94 -11.43 9.60
N ASN A 74 -18.48 -12.24 8.72
CA ASN A 74 -17.69 -12.81 7.63
C ASN A 74 -17.44 -11.72 6.58
N LEU A 75 -16.16 -11.38 6.35
CA LEU A 75 -15.79 -10.37 5.36
C LEU A 75 -16.18 -10.81 3.95
N ASP A 76 -17.09 -10.07 3.35
CA ASP A 76 -17.45 -10.21 1.95
C ASP A 76 -16.52 -9.36 1.06
N LEU A 77 -15.49 -9.99 0.50
CA LEU A 77 -14.53 -9.32 -0.37
C LEU A 77 -15.16 -8.86 -1.69
N LYS A 78 -16.20 -9.53 -2.19
CA LYS A 78 -16.92 -9.11 -3.40
C LYS A 78 -17.63 -7.78 -3.16
N LYS A 79 -18.26 -7.64 -2.00
CA LYS A 79 -18.91 -6.40 -1.60
C LYS A 79 -17.91 -5.24 -1.50
N VAL A 80 -16.73 -5.49 -0.90
CA VAL A 80 -15.65 -4.48 -0.84
C VAL A 80 -15.14 -4.14 -2.22
N ALA A 81 -14.95 -5.14 -3.10
CA ALA A 81 -14.53 -4.93 -4.47
C ALA A 81 -15.54 -4.09 -5.27
N GLN A 82 -16.84 -4.32 -5.05
CA GLN A 82 -17.90 -3.52 -5.66
C GLN A 82 -17.87 -2.08 -5.17
N TYR A 83 -17.69 -1.83 -3.88
CA TYR A 83 -17.51 -0.47 -3.36
C TYR A 83 -16.33 0.28 -4.02
N LEU A 84 -15.21 -0.42 -4.20
CA LEU A 84 -14.05 0.16 -4.87
C LEU A 84 -14.35 0.46 -6.36
N GLU A 85 -15.05 -0.43 -7.06
CA GLU A 85 -15.47 -0.19 -8.46
C GLU A 85 -16.45 0.97 -8.56
N ASP A 86 -17.36 1.14 -7.60
CA ASP A 86 -18.28 2.27 -7.50
C ASP A 86 -17.58 3.59 -7.10
N GLY A 87 -16.25 3.61 -7.03
CA GLY A 87 -15.46 4.79 -6.70
C GLY A 87 -15.44 5.16 -5.22
N LYS A 88 -15.84 4.25 -4.33
CA LYS A 88 -15.83 4.47 -2.88
C LYS A 88 -14.41 4.40 -2.32
N ILE A 89 -14.17 5.15 -1.26
CA ILE A 89 -12.91 5.18 -0.51
C ILE A 89 -13.02 4.19 0.63
N VAL A 90 -12.14 3.19 0.65
CA VAL A 90 -12.12 2.12 1.65
C VAL A 90 -10.87 2.22 2.50
N ALA A 91 -11.02 2.47 3.80
CA ALA A 91 -9.95 2.25 4.76
C ALA A 91 -9.83 0.75 5.05
N TRP A 92 -8.59 0.25 5.04
CA TRP A 92 -8.28 -1.16 5.17
C TRP A 92 -7.35 -1.38 6.36
N TYR A 93 -7.88 -1.93 7.45
CA TYR A 93 -7.19 -2.20 8.71
C TYR A 93 -7.23 -3.70 9.02
N ARG A 94 -6.11 -4.39 8.82
CA ARG A 94 -6.03 -5.84 9.02
C ARG A 94 -4.65 -6.28 9.51
N GLY A 95 -4.64 -7.42 10.23
CA GLY A 95 -3.39 -8.11 10.56
C GLY A 95 -2.40 -7.28 11.39
N ARG A 96 -1.13 -7.60 11.24
CA ARG A 96 -0.02 -6.88 11.89
C ARG A 96 0.27 -5.58 11.14
N SER A 97 0.57 -4.50 11.87
CA SER A 97 0.99 -3.25 11.24
C SER A 97 2.32 -3.39 10.49
N GLU A 98 2.48 -2.57 9.48
CA GLU A 98 3.72 -2.48 8.72
C GLU A 98 4.82 -1.89 9.60
N PHE A 99 6.02 -2.48 9.52
CA PHE A 99 7.24 -1.95 10.10
C PHE A 99 8.01 -1.19 9.02
N GLY A 100 7.95 0.13 9.07
CA GLY A 100 8.57 0.98 8.06
C GLY A 100 7.68 2.13 7.59
N PRO A 101 8.11 2.91 6.59
CA PRO A 101 7.45 4.16 6.21
C PRO A 101 6.28 3.98 5.22
N ARG A 102 5.90 2.77 4.85
CA ARG A 102 4.89 2.48 3.82
C ARG A 102 3.75 1.65 4.37
N ALA A 103 2.53 2.01 3.98
CA ALA A 103 1.39 1.12 4.09
C ALA A 103 1.43 0.12 2.93
N LEU A 104 1.39 -1.15 3.26
CA LEU A 104 1.56 -2.28 2.33
C LEU A 104 0.33 -3.21 2.33
N GLY A 105 -0.82 -2.68 2.73
CA GLY A 105 -2.08 -3.42 2.70
C GLY A 105 -2.59 -3.91 4.06
N ASN A 106 -2.00 -3.44 5.18
CA ASN A 106 -2.54 -3.71 6.51
C ASN A 106 -3.06 -2.43 7.20
N ARG A 107 -2.51 -1.27 6.85
CA ARG A 107 -2.93 0.06 7.32
C ARG A 107 -3.06 1.00 6.12
N SER A 108 -3.97 0.67 5.21
CA SER A 108 -4.08 1.30 3.89
C SER A 108 -5.41 2.03 3.70
N ILE A 109 -5.42 3.01 2.81
CA ILE A 109 -6.63 3.51 2.16
C ILE A 109 -6.55 3.06 0.71
N LEU A 110 -7.60 2.40 0.25
CA LEU A 110 -7.73 1.83 -1.09
C LEU A 110 -8.81 2.56 -1.88
N MET A 111 -8.60 2.71 -3.18
CA MET A 111 -9.57 3.29 -4.12
C MET A 111 -9.33 2.75 -5.52
N SER A 112 -10.33 2.82 -6.39
CA SER A 112 -10.20 2.50 -7.81
C SER A 112 -9.18 3.44 -8.48
N PRO A 113 -8.23 2.94 -9.29
CA PRO A 113 -7.31 3.76 -10.06
C PRO A 113 -7.87 4.21 -11.40
N LYS A 114 -9.07 3.76 -11.79
CA LYS A 114 -9.67 3.91 -13.13
C LYS A 114 -10.09 5.35 -13.45
N TYR A 115 -10.38 6.15 -12.44
CA TYR A 115 -10.87 7.51 -12.60
C TYR A 115 -9.81 8.50 -12.17
N LYS A 116 -9.44 9.41 -13.08
CA LYS A 116 -8.40 10.41 -12.83
C LYS A 116 -8.72 11.30 -11.63
N GLU A 117 -9.98 11.62 -11.45
CA GLU A 117 -10.53 12.44 -10.38
C GLU A 117 -10.31 11.83 -8.99
N ASN A 118 -10.17 10.53 -8.90
CA ASN A 118 -9.93 9.83 -7.64
C ASN A 118 -8.63 10.26 -6.96
N LYS A 119 -7.62 10.66 -7.73
CA LYS A 119 -6.40 11.25 -7.19
C LYS A 119 -6.69 12.58 -6.49
N ASP A 120 -7.48 13.43 -7.14
CA ASP A 120 -7.78 14.78 -6.64
C ASP A 120 -8.71 14.70 -5.42
N ILE A 121 -9.74 13.84 -5.50
CA ILE A 121 -10.64 13.53 -4.37
C ILE A 121 -9.84 13.08 -3.13
N LEU A 122 -8.90 12.14 -3.29
CA LEU A 122 -8.09 11.67 -2.17
C LEU A 122 -7.14 12.74 -1.62
N ASN A 123 -6.53 13.55 -2.48
CA ASN A 123 -5.64 14.62 -2.03
C ASN A 123 -6.41 15.73 -1.29
N GLU A 124 -7.55 16.14 -1.82
CA GLU A 124 -8.38 17.23 -1.26
C GLU A 124 -9.13 16.75 0.00
N LYS A 125 -9.97 15.72 -0.15
CA LYS A 125 -10.98 15.35 0.86
C LYS A 125 -10.47 14.42 1.96
N VAL A 126 -9.39 13.69 1.71
CA VAL A 126 -8.89 12.66 2.64
C VAL A 126 -7.52 13.00 3.18
N LYS A 127 -6.62 13.48 2.31
CA LYS A 127 -5.23 13.75 2.68
C LYS A 127 -4.96 15.23 2.97
N HIS A 128 -5.88 16.13 2.67
CA HIS A 128 -5.75 17.59 2.88
C HIS A 128 -4.37 18.10 2.48
N ARG A 129 -3.95 17.78 1.25
CA ARG A 129 -2.63 18.09 0.73
C ARG A 129 -2.70 18.51 -0.74
N GLU A 130 -1.58 18.93 -1.29
CA GLU A 130 -1.48 19.48 -2.63
C GLU A 130 -1.87 18.44 -3.70
N GLU A 131 -2.66 18.83 -4.69
CA GLU A 131 -3.21 17.99 -5.77
C GLU A 131 -2.15 17.32 -6.63
N TRP A 132 -0.98 17.95 -6.79
CA TRP A 132 0.11 17.39 -7.59
C TRP A 132 0.78 16.16 -6.96
N ARG A 133 0.52 15.85 -5.70
CA ARG A 133 1.12 14.70 -5.05
C ARG A 133 0.62 13.40 -5.64
N PRO A 134 1.55 12.51 -6.09
CA PRO A 134 1.17 11.23 -6.66
C PRO A 134 0.79 10.22 -5.58
N PHE A 135 -0.02 9.25 -5.99
CA PHE A 135 -0.29 8.04 -5.24
C PHE A 135 0.50 6.85 -5.78
N ALA A 136 0.54 5.78 -5.00
CA ALA A 136 1.08 4.49 -5.39
C ALA A 136 -0.06 3.54 -5.73
N GLY A 137 0.26 2.49 -6.47
CA GLY A 137 -0.65 1.38 -6.70
C GLY A 137 -0.21 0.11 -6.01
N VAL A 138 -1.15 -0.85 -5.94
CA VAL A 138 -0.88 -2.24 -5.63
C VAL A 138 -1.45 -3.11 -6.75
N ILE A 139 -0.68 -4.09 -7.21
CA ILE A 139 -1.03 -4.98 -8.34
C ILE A 139 -0.84 -6.43 -7.97
N LEU A 140 -1.69 -7.31 -8.52
CA LEU A 140 -1.43 -8.75 -8.53
C LEU A 140 -0.13 -9.03 -9.28
N LYS A 141 0.77 -9.81 -8.65
CA LYS A 141 2.11 -10.11 -9.19
C LYS A 141 2.07 -10.67 -10.61
N ASP A 142 1.11 -11.55 -10.90
CA ASP A 142 0.98 -12.22 -12.19
C ASP A 142 0.65 -11.24 -13.34
N HIS A 143 0.08 -10.08 -13.02
CA HIS A 143 -0.24 -9.03 -13.98
C HIS A 143 0.79 -7.90 -14.05
N LEU A 144 1.91 -8.01 -13.33
CA LEU A 144 2.92 -6.95 -13.29
C LEU A 144 3.47 -6.63 -14.67
N GLN A 145 3.81 -7.66 -15.43
CA GLN A 145 4.37 -7.50 -16.78
C GLN A 145 3.34 -7.04 -17.82
N ASP A 146 2.04 -7.19 -17.56
CA ASP A 146 0.99 -6.67 -18.45
C ASP A 146 0.89 -5.14 -18.38
N TYR A 147 1.23 -4.55 -17.23
CA TYR A 147 1.04 -3.13 -16.95
C TYR A 147 2.34 -2.31 -16.95
N PHE A 148 3.49 -2.90 -16.67
CA PHE A 148 4.75 -2.18 -16.48
C PHE A 148 5.86 -2.67 -17.40
N GLU A 149 6.63 -1.72 -17.96
CA GLU A 149 7.72 -2.02 -18.89
C GLU A 149 8.84 -2.83 -18.24
N GLU A 150 9.23 -2.45 -17.02
CA GLU A 150 10.35 -3.08 -16.32
C GLU A 150 10.00 -4.43 -15.72
N GLY A 151 8.75 -4.63 -15.30
CA GLY A 151 8.28 -5.85 -14.67
C GLY A 151 9.04 -6.25 -13.39
N ILE A 152 9.50 -5.25 -12.61
CA ILE A 152 10.32 -5.48 -11.41
C ILE A 152 9.39 -5.75 -10.22
N GLU A 153 9.50 -6.91 -9.58
CA GLU A 153 8.78 -7.22 -8.35
C GLU A 153 9.13 -6.22 -7.24
N SER A 154 8.11 -5.69 -6.60
CA SER A 154 8.21 -4.61 -5.60
C SER A 154 7.29 -4.85 -4.40
N PRO A 155 7.48 -5.90 -3.60
CA PRO A 155 6.57 -6.22 -2.50
C PRO A 155 6.50 -5.11 -1.45
N TYR A 156 7.52 -4.26 -1.39
CA TYR A 156 7.64 -3.18 -0.41
C TYR A 156 7.47 -1.77 -1.00
N MET A 157 6.92 -1.66 -2.22
CA MET A 157 6.67 -0.36 -2.86
C MET A 157 7.94 0.51 -3.00
N LEU A 158 9.07 -0.12 -3.37
CA LEU A 158 10.40 0.51 -3.41
C LEU A 158 10.84 0.93 -4.81
N TYR A 159 10.07 0.60 -5.85
CA TYR A 159 10.39 0.92 -7.23
C TYR A 159 9.26 1.75 -7.87
N SER A 160 9.68 2.67 -8.74
CA SER A 160 8.78 3.37 -9.66
C SER A 160 9.02 2.81 -11.05
N GLN A 161 7.99 2.31 -11.70
CA GLN A 161 8.07 1.62 -12.98
C GLN A 161 7.27 2.36 -14.04
N THR A 162 7.69 2.28 -15.28
CA THR A 162 7.01 2.91 -16.42
C THR A 162 5.73 2.15 -16.73
N VAL A 163 4.61 2.86 -16.72
CA VAL A 163 3.31 2.31 -17.13
C VAL A 163 3.28 2.18 -18.64
N LYS A 164 2.96 1.00 -19.16
CA LYS A 164 2.79 0.76 -20.59
C LYS A 164 1.76 1.69 -21.19
N GLU A 165 1.99 2.15 -22.40
CA GLU A 165 1.18 3.18 -23.05
C GLU A 165 -0.30 2.80 -23.13
N ASP A 166 -0.60 1.57 -23.52
CA ASP A 166 -1.96 1.01 -23.60
C ASP A 166 -2.65 0.77 -22.25
N LYS A 167 -1.94 0.95 -21.14
CA LYS A 167 -2.44 0.79 -19.78
C LYS A 167 -2.62 2.10 -19.00
N ARG A 168 -2.07 3.21 -19.50
CA ARG A 168 -2.14 4.53 -18.81
C ARG A 168 -3.57 4.98 -18.55
N ASP A 169 -4.45 4.78 -19.51
CA ASP A 169 -5.89 5.12 -19.40
C ASP A 169 -6.68 4.13 -18.54
N LYS A 170 -6.09 3.00 -18.18
CA LYS A 170 -6.72 2.03 -17.25
C LYS A 170 -6.47 2.38 -15.79
N ILE A 171 -5.37 3.09 -15.49
CA ILE A 171 -4.95 3.43 -14.12
C ILE A 171 -4.51 4.91 -14.00
N PRO A 172 -5.28 5.87 -14.54
CA PRO A 172 -4.86 7.27 -14.63
C PRO A 172 -4.65 7.92 -13.25
N ALA A 173 -5.38 7.51 -12.19
CA ALA A 173 -5.24 8.10 -10.86
C ALA A 173 -3.88 7.84 -10.20
N ILE A 174 -3.13 6.84 -10.66
CA ILE A 174 -1.81 6.47 -10.12
C ILE A 174 -0.68 6.59 -11.14
N THR A 175 -1.00 6.90 -12.40
CA THR A 175 0.00 7.21 -13.43
C THR A 175 0.50 8.63 -13.20
N HIS A 176 1.81 8.76 -12.96
CA HIS A 176 2.46 10.05 -12.70
C HIS A 176 2.67 10.82 -14.00
N VAL A 177 2.99 12.11 -13.90
CA VAL A 177 3.21 13.00 -15.05
C VAL A 177 4.36 12.56 -15.96
N ASP A 178 5.29 11.75 -15.46
CA ASP A 178 6.38 11.15 -16.22
C ASP A 178 6.06 9.71 -16.71
N ASN A 179 4.79 9.34 -16.73
CA ASN A 179 4.27 8.01 -17.08
C ASN A 179 4.77 6.87 -16.20
N THR A 180 5.32 7.16 -15.04
CA THR A 180 5.69 6.15 -14.06
C THR A 180 4.60 5.94 -13.02
N CYS A 181 4.66 4.80 -12.34
CA CYS A 181 3.88 4.53 -11.14
C CYS A 181 4.76 3.85 -10.09
N ARG A 182 4.64 4.28 -8.83
CA ARG A 182 5.21 3.54 -7.72
C ARG A 182 4.27 2.41 -7.36
N ILE A 183 4.69 1.16 -7.58
CA ILE A 183 3.82 0.01 -7.46
C ILE A 183 4.29 -0.95 -6.35
N GLN A 184 3.32 -1.52 -5.65
CA GLN A 184 3.50 -2.69 -4.78
C GLN A 184 3.01 -3.93 -5.51
N THR A 185 3.80 -5.01 -5.49
CA THR A 185 3.36 -6.33 -5.97
C THR A 185 2.85 -7.17 -4.81
N VAL A 186 1.73 -7.86 -4.99
CA VAL A 186 1.18 -8.81 -4.02
C VAL A 186 0.90 -10.14 -4.69
N GLU A 187 1.17 -11.23 -3.96
CA GLU A 187 1.06 -12.61 -4.44
C GLU A 187 0.10 -13.43 -3.57
N SER A 188 -0.09 -13.02 -2.31
CA SER A 188 -0.89 -13.77 -1.34
C SER A 188 -1.47 -12.87 -0.26
N GLY A 189 -2.39 -13.43 0.51
CA GLY A 189 -3.03 -12.74 1.63
C GLY A 189 -4.32 -12.03 1.24
N PHE A 190 -4.95 -11.37 2.21
CA PHE A 190 -6.27 -10.77 2.01
C PHE A 190 -6.29 -9.65 0.97
N LEU A 191 -5.20 -8.92 0.83
CA LEU A 191 -5.11 -7.87 -0.19
C LEU A 191 -5.06 -8.45 -1.61
N SER A 192 -4.37 -9.58 -1.81
CA SER A 192 -4.38 -10.32 -3.08
C SER A 192 -5.79 -10.83 -3.39
N LEU A 193 -6.46 -11.47 -2.44
CA LEU A 193 -7.84 -11.94 -2.61
C LEU A 193 -8.82 -10.80 -2.94
N LEU A 194 -8.68 -9.64 -2.30
CA LEU A 194 -9.47 -8.45 -2.64
C LEU A 194 -9.20 -7.98 -4.08
N LEU A 195 -7.93 -7.94 -4.48
CA LEU A 195 -7.54 -7.56 -5.83
C LEU A 195 -8.07 -8.54 -6.89
N GLU A 196 -8.10 -9.84 -6.59
CA GLU A 196 -8.71 -10.85 -7.47
C GLU A 196 -10.21 -10.62 -7.66
N GLU A 197 -10.95 -10.33 -6.57
CA GLU A 197 -12.38 -10.00 -6.67
C GLU A 197 -12.60 -8.68 -7.41
N TYR A 198 -11.76 -7.68 -7.14
CA TYR A 198 -11.81 -6.40 -7.87
C TYR A 198 -11.50 -6.58 -9.36
N TYR A 199 -10.50 -7.38 -9.71
CA TYR A 199 -10.15 -7.68 -11.10
C TYR A 199 -11.30 -8.35 -11.87
N LYS A 200 -12.02 -9.30 -11.23
CA LYS A 200 -13.20 -9.97 -11.84
C LYS A 200 -14.30 -8.96 -12.22
N ILE A 201 -14.46 -7.90 -11.45
CA ILE A 201 -15.51 -6.89 -11.66
C ILE A 201 -15.03 -5.80 -12.62
N SER A 202 -13.84 -5.27 -12.39
CA SER A 202 -13.30 -4.06 -13.05
C SER A 202 -12.53 -4.33 -14.33
N GLY A 203 -12.01 -5.55 -14.50
CA GLY A 203 -11.02 -5.89 -15.53
C GLY A 203 -9.63 -5.25 -15.30
N VAL A 204 -9.39 -4.66 -14.11
CA VAL A 204 -8.13 -3.98 -13.75
C VAL A 204 -7.54 -4.62 -12.50
N PRO A 205 -6.39 -5.33 -12.57
CA PRO A 205 -5.76 -6.03 -11.44
C PRO A 205 -4.97 -5.10 -10.51
N VAL A 206 -5.37 -3.83 -10.43
CA VAL A 206 -4.64 -2.77 -9.73
C VAL A 206 -5.61 -1.95 -8.87
N LEU A 207 -5.19 -1.62 -7.66
CA LEU A 207 -5.85 -0.62 -6.81
C LEU A 207 -4.87 0.52 -6.45
N LEU A 208 -5.40 1.73 -6.27
CA LEU A 208 -4.68 2.80 -5.60
C LEU A 208 -4.49 2.40 -4.13
N ASN A 209 -3.26 2.53 -3.63
CA ASN A 209 -2.90 2.24 -2.24
C ASN A 209 -2.13 3.41 -1.62
N THR A 210 -2.66 3.94 -0.53
CA THR A 210 -2.00 4.97 0.26
C THR A 210 -2.11 4.66 1.77
N SER A 211 -1.30 5.31 2.59
CA SER A 211 -1.28 5.09 4.03
C SER A 211 -2.58 5.51 4.70
N PHE A 212 -3.06 4.75 5.68
CA PHE A 212 -4.21 5.10 6.48
C PHE A 212 -3.79 6.07 7.58
N ASN A 213 -3.80 7.35 7.26
CA ASN A 213 -3.55 8.47 8.16
C ASN A 213 -4.07 9.77 7.55
N ASP A 214 -4.40 10.72 8.37
CA ASP A 214 -4.64 12.11 8.00
C ASP A 214 -3.32 12.85 7.75
N ASN A 215 -3.39 14.06 7.22
CA ASN A 215 -2.23 14.91 6.95
C ASN A 215 -1.50 15.24 8.27
N GLY A 216 -0.19 15.03 8.25
CA GLY A 216 0.66 15.32 9.41
C GLY A 216 0.60 14.30 10.54
N LYS A 217 -0.39 13.39 10.55
CA LYS A 217 -0.50 12.31 11.55
C LYS A 217 0.30 11.07 11.14
N PRO A 218 0.72 10.22 12.10
CA PRO A 218 1.29 8.91 11.81
C PRO A 218 0.24 7.98 11.18
N ILE A 219 0.69 6.87 10.62
CA ILE A 219 -0.20 5.78 10.18
C ILE A 219 -0.90 5.22 11.43
N VAL A 220 -2.20 4.93 11.32
CA VAL A 220 -2.98 4.34 12.42
C VAL A 220 -2.34 3.04 12.89
N GLU A 221 -2.24 2.86 14.20
CA GLU A 221 -1.67 1.66 14.79
C GLU A 221 -2.76 0.80 15.43
N THR A 222 -3.53 1.37 16.36
CA THR A 222 -4.56 0.66 17.12
C THR A 222 -5.92 0.67 16.38
N PRO A 223 -6.84 -0.24 16.74
CA PRO A 223 -8.22 -0.17 16.25
C PRO A 223 -8.90 1.17 16.56
N GLN A 224 -8.62 1.76 17.72
CA GLN A 224 -9.19 3.06 18.10
C GLN A 224 -8.68 4.17 17.18
N ASP A 225 -7.37 4.20 16.88
CA ASP A 225 -6.83 5.18 15.90
C ASP A 225 -7.51 5.05 14.54
N ALA A 226 -7.82 3.81 14.12
CA ALA A 226 -8.49 3.54 12.85
C ALA A 226 -9.94 4.04 12.87
N ILE A 227 -10.69 3.81 13.95
CA ILE A 227 -12.06 4.29 14.13
C ILE A 227 -12.08 5.81 14.16
N ASP A 228 -11.25 6.43 14.99
CA ASP A 228 -11.17 7.88 15.11
C ASP A 228 -10.81 8.54 13.77
N SER A 229 -9.84 7.97 13.07
CA SER A 229 -9.47 8.46 11.73
C SER A 229 -10.59 8.28 10.72
N PHE A 230 -11.27 7.13 10.72
CA PHE A 230 -12.41 6.87 9.84
C PHE A 230 -13.55 7.86 10.08
N LEU A 231 -13.91 8.13 11.32
CA LEU A 231 -14.98 9.08 11.66
C LEU A 231 -14.64 10.52 11.24
N ASN A 232 -13.38 10.91 11.39
CA ASN A 232 -12.93 12.28 11.13
C ASN A 232 -12.48 12.56 9.68
N MET A 233 -12.19 11.52 8.89
CA MET A 233 -11.77 11.65 7.49
C MET A 233 -12.93 11.37 6.55
N ASN A 234 -12.91 11.91 5.34
CA ASN A 234 -13.94 11.66 4.34
C ASN A 234 -13.71 10.30 3.62
N ILE A 235 -13.90 9.22 4.36
CA ILE A 235 -13.77 7.83 3.93
C ILE A 235 -15.16 7.19 4.00
N ASP A 236 -15.56 6.42 2.99
CA ASP A 236 -16.90 5.84 2.91
C ASP A 236 -17.05 4.59 3.80
N TYR A 237 -16.04 3.72 3.77
CA TYR A 237 -16.06 2.45 4.51
C TYR A 237 -14.74 2.17 5.21
N LEU A 238 -14.83 1.54 6.39
CA LEU A 238 -13.71 0.94 7.10
C LEU A 238 -13.86 -0.57 7.13
N VAL A 239 -12.92 -1.28 6.55
CA VAL A 239 -12.76 -2.73 6.76
C VAL A 239 -11.82 -2.93 7.94
N MET A 240 -12.35 -3.36 9.06
CA MET A 240 -11.58 -3.68 10.26
C MET A 240 -11.58 -5.19 10.48
N ASN A 241 -10.43 -5.82 10.23
CA ASN A 241 -10.31 -7.28 10.21
C ASN A 241 -11.40 -7.94 9.33
N ASN A 242 -12.41 -8.51 9.90
CA ASN A 242 -13.48 -9.22 9.18
C ASN A 242 -14.78 -8.41 9.03
N THR A 243 -14.84 -7.18 9.55
CA THR A 243 -16.06 -6.38 9.59
C THR A 243 -15.98 -5.19 8.64
N ILE A 244 -17.07 -4.89 7.95
CA ILE A 244 -17.24 -3.70 7.12
C ILE A 244 -18.08 -2.71 7.90
N ILE A 245 -17.54 -1.51 8.14
CA ILE A 245 -18.20 -0.41 8.84
C ILE A 245 -18.44 0.71 7.83
N GLY A 246 -19.68 1.11 7.62
CA GLY A 246 -20.06 2.27 6.81
C GLY A 246 -20.37 3.47 7.68
N LYS A 247 -20.29 4.69 7.14
CA LYS A 247 -20.89 5.87 7.75
C LYS A 247 -22.38 5.86 7.43
N ASN A 248 -23.18 6.06 8.45
CA ASN A 248 -24.63 6.28 8.33
C ASN A 248 -24.90 7.68 7.73
#